data_c217a94f5c7ca677d7d4da45d3f870a2
#
_entry.id   c217a94f5c7ca677d7d4da45d3f870a2
#
_cell.length_a   1.000
_cell.length_b   1.000
_cell.length_c   1.000
_cell.angle_alpha   90.00
_cell.angle_beta   90.00
_cell.angle_gamma   90.00
#
_symmetry.space_group_name_H-M   'P 1'
#
loop_
_entity.id
_entity.type
_entity.pdbx_description
1 polymer ?
#
loop_
_entity_poly.entity_id
_entity_poly.type
_entity_poly.pdbx_seq_one_letter_code
_entity_poly.pdbx_strand_id
1 'polypeptide(L)'
;MTIDISEESLSKESADLLKILLKDRTTKKSIVWATHSYELLGKGFAPSDRITPSRVTGTYANLIQPRSEKSKYEQKDRTKIRAEVFTPTWLVEKQNGYVEAELEAMDLEDYIQVSWLEITCGEAPYMVTRYDTVTGEEIPLSERVGFVDRKLQRISREVSDEVTFYELIKEVYRASYGYEYQGDSLLLARENLL
;
A
#
# COMPACT_ATOMS: atom_id res chain seq x y z
N MET A 1 14.46 -10.48 -8.23
CA MET A 1 14.60 -10.84 -6.80
C MET A 1 13.49 -10.09 -6.07
N THR A 2 12.51 -10.81 -5.56
CA THR A 2 11.40 -10.18 -4.79
C THR A 2 11.95 -9.74 -3.45
N ILE A 3 11.74 -8.48 -3.08
CA ILE A 3 12.11 -7.96 -1.76
C ILE A 3 11.01 -8.40 -0.79
N ASP A 4 11.39 -9.09 0.28
CA ASP A 4 10.47 -9.42 1.37
C ASP A 4 10.18 -8.16 2.18
N ILE A 5 8.94 -7.70 2.09
CA ILE A 5 8.43 -6.49 2.78
C ILE A 5 7.56 -6.82 3.99
N SER A 6 7.59 -8.07 4.46
CA SER A 6 6.89 -8.45 5.70
C SER A 6 7.41 -7.64 6.89
N GLU A 7 6.55 -7.40 7.86
CA GLU A 7 6.88 -6.62 9.08
C GLU A 7 8.06 -7.23 9.83
N GLU A 8 8.19 -8.56 9.80
CA GLU A 8 9.32 -9.27 10.42
C GLU A 8 10.63 -8.96 9.68
N SER A 9 10.63 -8.97 8.34
CA SER A 9 11.80 -8.65 7.52
C SER A 9 12.19 -7.18 7.67
N LEU A 10 11.21 -6.28 7.54
CA LEU A 10 11.41 -4.84 7.73
C LEU A 10 11.96 -4.52 9.12
N SER A 11 11.48 -5.20 10.16
CA SER A 11 11.98 -5.00 11.54
C SER A 11 13.43 -5.46 11.71
N LYS A 12 13.85 -6.50 10.98
CA LYS A 12 15.25 -6.98 11.01
C LYS A 12 16.20 -6.09 10.23
N GLU A 13 15.75 -5.58 9.08
CA GLU A 13 16.55 -4.68 8.24
C GLU A 13 16.66 -3.28 8.86
N SER A 14 15.54 -2.75 9.33
CA SER A 14 15.46 -1.42 9.96
C SER A 14 14.26 -1.31 10.90
N ALA A 15 14.49 -1.44 12.19
CA ALA A 15 13.44 -1.24 13.19
C ALA A 15 12.78 0.15 13.13
N ASP A 16 13.48 1.16 12.61
CA ASP A 16 12.94 2.51 12.47
C ASP A 16 12.01 2.61 11.25
N LEU A 17 12.26 1.86 10.18
CA LEU A 17 11.38 1.82 9.02
C LEU A 17 9.98 1.32 9.41
N LEU A 18 9.88 0.19 10.09
CA LEU A 18 8.59 -0.33 10.57
C LEU A 18 7.87 0.68 11.48
N LYS A 19 8.59 1.38 12.36
CA LYS A 19 7.99 2.45 13.18
C LYS A 19 7.47 3.62 12.33
N ILE A 20 8.15 3.96 11.24
CA ILE A 20 7.71 5.00 10.30
C ILE A 20 6.42 4.56 9.60
N LEU A 21 6.34 3.31 9.13
CA LEU A 21 5.14 2.76 8.49
C LEU A 21 3.95 2.70 9.45
N LEU A 22 4.19 2.41 10.71
CA LEU A 22 3.15 2.39 11.75
C LEU A 22 2.73 3.77 12.25
N LYS A 23 3.39 4.84 11.83
CA LYS A 23 3.11 6.18 12.35
C LYS A 23 1.91 6.83 11.69
N ASP A 24 0.92 7.21 12.48
CA ASP A 24 -0.16 8.12 12.06
C ASP A 24 0.39 9.54 11.90
N ARG A 25 0.28 10.08 10.70
CA ARG A 25 0.84 11.40 10.34
C ARG A 25 0.09 12.55 11.01
N THR A 26 -1.18 12.36 11.33
CA THR A 26 -2.02 13.37 11.99
C THR A 26 -1.73 13.43 13.49
N THR A 27 -1.85 12.31 14.19
CA THR A 27 -1.69 12.25 15.66
C THR A 27 -0.24 12.13 16.10
N LYS A 28 0.69 11.79 15.19
CA LYS A 28 2.10 11.48 15.45
C LYS A 28 2.34 10.26 16.34
N LYS A 29 1.28 9.50 16.65
CA LYS A 29 1.31 8.24 17.40
C LYS A 29 1.24 7.07 16.41
N SER A 30 1.28 5.83 16.88
CA SER A 30 1.02 4.69 16.01
C SER A 30 -0.43 4.67 15.53
N ILE A 31 -0.67 4.12 14.34
CA ILE A 31 -2.01 3.81 13.83
C ILE A 31 -2.74 2.85 14.77
N VAL A 32 -4.07 2.84 14.72
CA VAL A 32 -4.91 1.94 15.50
C VAL A 32 -5.41 0.80 14.62
N TRP A 33 -5.82 -0.32 15.21
CA TRP A 33 -6.37 -1.44 14.45
C TRP A 33 -7.61 -1.04 13.65
N ALA A 34 -8.53 -0.30 14.29
CA ALA A 34 -9.82 0.12 13.75
C ALA A 34 -10.65 -1.04 13.17
N THR A 35 -10.39 -2.26 13.63
CA THR A 35 -11.04 -3.50 13.21
C THR A 35 -11.16 -4.46 14.39
N HIS A 36 -12.26 -5.25 14.44
CA HIS A 36 -12.47 -6.30 15.43
C HIS A 36 -11.81 -7.63 15.07
N SER A 37 -11.17 -7.73 13.91
CA SER A 37 -10.61 -8.99 13.40
C SER A 37 -9.58 -9.64 14.33
N TYR A 38 -8.92 -8.83 15.14
CA TYR A 38 -7.81 -9.28 16.01
C TYR A 38 -8.17 -9.28 17.50
N GLU A 39 -9.39 -8.87 17.88
CA GLU A 39 -9.79 -8.66 19.27
C GLU A 39 -9.69 -9.92 20.13
N LEU A 40 -9.91 -11.08 19.54
CA LEU A 40 -9.78 -12.38 20.22
C LEU A 40 -8.34 -12.71 20.67
N LEU A 41 -7.34 -12.01 20.14
CA LEU A 41 -5.95 -12.13 20.59
C LEU A 41 -5.70 -11.47 21.96
N GLY A 42 -6.69 -10.73 22.46
CA GLY A 42 -6.66 -10.17 23.81
C GLY A 42 -6.14 -8.74 23.88
N LYS A 43 -5.54 -8.40 25.03
CA LYS A 43 -5.13 -7.03 25.33
C LYS A 43 -4.16 -6.47 24.28
N GLY A 44 -4.51 -5.32 23.71
CA GLY A 44 -3.71 -4.60 22.72
C GLY A 44 -4.12 -4.85 21.29
N PHE A 45 -5.19 -5.63 21.08
CA PHE A 45 -5.74 -5.94 19.74
C PHE A 45 -7.18 -5.45 19.56
N ALA A 46 -7.71 -4.66 20.49
CA ALA A 46 -9.01 -4.02 20.32
C ALA A 46 -8.95 -2.94 19.21
N PRO A 47 -10.08 -2.59 18.58
CA PRO A 47 -10.13 -1.60 17.50
C PRO A 47 -9.49 -0.25 17.85
N SER A 48 -9.57 0.18 19.10
CA SER A 48 -8.96 1.43 19.58
C SER A 48 -7.49 1.30 19.98
N ASP A 49 -6.97 0.07 20.07
CA ASP A 49 -5.58 -0.17 20.43
C ASP A 49 -4.63 0.17 19.29
N ARG A 50 -3.42 0.59 19.65
CA ARG A 50 -2.40 0.97 18.67
C ARG A 50 -1.64 -0.25 18.18
N ILE A 51 -1.39 -0.30 16.89
CA ILE A 51 -0.48 -1.27 16.29
C ILE A 51 0.95 -0.87 16.66
N THR A 52 1.65 -1.78 17.31
CA THR A 52 3.07 -1.60 17.69
C THR A 52 3.93 -2.67 17.03
N PRO A 53 5.23 -2.44 16.81
CA PRO A 53 6.10 -3.45 16.20
C PRO A 53 5.97 -4.84 16.85
N SER A 54 5.91 -4.92 18.18
CA SER A 54 5.78 -6.19 18.92
C SER A 54 4.45 -6.93 18.69
N ARG A 55 3.46 -6.31 18.06
CA ARG A 55 2.17 -6.92 17.72
C ARG A 55 2.06 -7.37 16.27
N VAL A 56 3.09 -7.13 15.48
CA VAL A 56 3.18 -7.53 14.08
C VAL A 56 4.48 -8.26 13.76
N THR A 57 5.32 -8.54 14.79
CA THR A 57 6.57 -9.29 14.63
C THR A 57 6.68 -10.41 15.68
N GLY A 58 7.65 -11.28 15.55
CA GLY A 58 7.88 -12.39 16.46
C GLY A 58 6.72 -13.39 16.47
N THR A 59 6.06 -13.58 17.63
CA THR A 59 4.90 -14.47 17.75
C THR A 59 3.74 -14.06 16.85
N TYR A 60 3.65 -12.80 16.48
CA TYR A 60 2.62 -12.22 15.64
C TYR A 60 3.10 -11.93 14.21
N ALA A 61 4.28 -12.43 13.82
CA ALA A 61 4.71 -12.38 12.42
C ALA A 61 3.66 -13.04 11.53
N ASN A 62 3.39 -12.45 10.38
CA ASN A 62 2.34 -12.86 9.44
C ASN A 62 0.89 -12.75 9.99
N LEU A 63 0.66 -12.00 11.06
CA LEU A 63 -0.68 -11.74 11.56
C LEU A 63 -1.50 -10.89 10.57
N ILE A 64 -0.87 -9.85 10.03
CA ILE A 64 -1.46 -9.04 8.97
C ILE A 64 -1.10 -9.70 7.64
N GLN A 65 -2.11 -10.04 6.86
CA GLN A 65 -1.95 -10.73 5.59
C GLN A 65 -2.73 -10.00 4.49
N PRO A 66 -2.21 -9.96 3.26
CA PRO A 66 -2.99 -9.54 2.11
C PRO A 66 -4.33 -10.26 2.02
N ARG A 67 -5.34 -9.61 1.47
CA ARG A 67 -6.68 -10.21 1.36
C ARG A 67 -6.66 -11.53 0.60
N SER A 68 -5.86 -11.64 -0.43
CA SER A 68 -5.72 -12.85 -1.24
C SER A 68 -5.28 -14.07 -0.43
N GLU A 69 -4.54 -13.87 0.66
CA GLU A 69 -4.07 -14.93 1.56
C GLU A 69 -5.04 -15.25 2.69
N LYS A 70 -6.01 -14.34 2.96
CA LYS A 70 -7.04 -14.57 3.97
C LYS A 70 -8.01 -15.67 3.54
N SER A 71 -8.53 -16.43 4.49
CA SER A 71 -9.53 -17.47 4.19
C SER A 71 -10.75 -16.87 3.49
N LYS A 72 -11.43 -17.68 2.65
CA LYS A 72 -12.68 -17.27 1.98
C LYS A 72 -13.77 -16.83 2.96
N TYR A 73 -13.77 -17.38 4.17
CA TYR A 73 -14.70 -16.99 5.22
C TYR A 73 -14.41 -15.57 5.71
N GLU A 74 -13.17 -15.26 6.03
CA GLU A 74 -12.76 -13.91 6.46
C GLU A 74 -12.98 -12.87 5.37
N GLN A 75 -12.64 -13.19 4.12
CA GLN A 75 -12.90 -12.30 2.97
C GLN A 75 -14.39 -11.97 2.85
N LYS A 76 -15.28 -12.99 3.02
CA LYS A 76 -16.73 -12.82 2.94
C LYS A 76 -17.27 -12.02 4.11
N ASP A 77 -16.75 -12.23 5.31
CA ASP A 77 -17.13 -11.51 6.51
C ASP A 77 -16.75 -10.04 6.39
N ARG A 78 -15.51 -9.75 6.01
CA ARG A 78 -15.02 -8.38 5.77
C ARG A 78 -15.81 -7.67 4.67
N THR A 79 -16.17 -8.34 3.60
CA THR A 79 -17.01 -7.75 2.54
C THR A 79 -18.42 -7.46 3.03
N LYS A 80 -19.07 -8.36 3.77
CA LYS A 80 -20.44 -8.18 4.23
C LYS A 80 -20.60 -7.15 5.34
N ILE A 81 -19.70 -7.19 6.32
CA ILE A 81 -19.81 -6.38 7.54
C ILE A 81 -19.16 -5.01 7.36
N ARG A 82 -18.12 -4.91 6.52
CA ARG A 82 -17.27 -3.74 6.40
C ARG A 82 -17.26 -3.11 5.02
N ALA A 83 -18.01 -3.68 4.08
CA ALA A 83 -18.01 -3.25 2.66
C ALA A 83 -16.60 -3.21 2.04
N GLU A 84 -15.68 -4.05 2.54
CA GLU A 84 -14.31 -4.14 2.05
C GLU A 84 -14.32 -4.89 0.72
N VAL A 85 -14.27 -4.13 -0.37
CA VAL A 85 -14.25 -4.66 -1.74
C VAL A 85 -12.91 -4.31 -2.35
N PHE A 86 -12.19 -5.33 -2.83
CA PHE A 86 -10.90 -5.12 -3.49
C PHE A 86 -11.09 -5.15 -5.00
N THR A 87 -10.46 -4.19 -5.65
CA THR A 87 -10.59 -4.01 -7.09
C THR A 87 -9.55 -4.86 -7.81
N PRO A 88 -9.96 -5.80 -8.69
CA PRO A 88 -9.01 -6.62 -9.43
C PRO A 88 -8.15 -5.76 -10.36
N THR A 89 -6.92 -6.20 -10.61
CA THR A 89 -5.91 -5.45 -11.36
C THR A 89 -6.39 -5.01 -12.75
N TRP A 90 -7.14 -5.85 -13.47
CA TRP A 90 -7.66 -5.48 -14.79
C TRP A 90 -8.61 -4.27 -14.75
N LEU A 91 -9.33 -4.08 -13.63
CA LEU A 91 -10.22 -2.92 -13.47
C LEU A 91 -9.42 -1.68 -13.07
N VAL A 92 -8.41 -1.84 -12.21
CA VAL A 92 -7.45 -0.77 -11.88
C VAL A 92 -6.77 -0.27 -13.14
N GLU A 93 -6.25 -1.18 -13.97
CA GLU A 93 -5.61 -0.87 -15.25
C GLU A 93 -6.54 -0.03 -16.16
N LYS A 94 -7.78 -0.48 -16.30
CA LYS A 94 -8.76 0.20 -17.13
C LYS A 94 -9.08 1.61 -16.63
N GLN A 95 -9.29 1.76 -15.31
CA GLN A 95 -9.66 3.04 -14.71
C GLN A 95 -8.48 4.02 -14.69
N ASN A 96 -7.30 3.58 -14.25
CA ASN A 96 -6.10 4.40 -14.32
C ASN A 96 -5.73 4.75 -15.75
N GLY A 97 -5.93 3.82 -16.70
CA GLY A 97 -5.67 4.05 -18.12
C GLY A 97 -6.50 5.16 -18.75
N TYR A 98 -7.76 5.35 -18.33
CA TYR A 98 -8.57 6.48 -18.83
C TYR A 98 -7.98 7.83 -18.41
N VAL A 99 -7.56 7.97 -17.15
CA VAL A 99 -6.95 9.21 -16.66
C VAL A 99 -5.56 9.40 -17.25
N GLU A 100 -4.78 8.33 -17.36
CA GLU A 100 -3.43 8.34 -17.94
C GLU A 100 -3.42 8.85 -19.38
N ALA A 101 -4.41 8.46 -20.19
CA ALA A 101 -4.54 8.91 -21.58
C ALA A 101 -4.70 10.44 -21.71
N GLU A 102 -5.27 11.11 -20.71
CA GLU A 102 -5.38 12.56 -20.67
C GLU A 102 -4.05 13.23 -20.28
N LEU A 103 -3.18 12.50 -19.60
CA LEU A 103 -1.90 13.00 -19.08
C LEU A 103 -0.70 12.65 -19.99
N GLU A 104 -0.89 11.79 -20.99
CA GLU A 104 0.18 11.25 -21.84
C GLU A 104 1.00 12.36 -22.55
N ALA A 105 0.36 13.46 -22.94
CA ALA A 105 0.99 14.57 -23.64
C ALA A 105 1.75 15.53 -22.71
N MET A 106 1.65 15.38 -21.40
CA MET A 106 2.36 16.21 -20.45
C MET A 106 3.86 15.93 -20.48
N ASP A 107 4.68 16.93 -20.23
CA ASP A 107 6.09 16.69 -19.95
C ASP A 107 6.27 15.97 -18.60
N LEU A 108 7.47 15.42 -18.37
CA LEU A 108 7.72 14.55 -17.22
C LEU A 108 7.51 15.26 -15.88
N GLU A 109 7.97 16.52 -15.77
CA GLU A 109 7.91 17.26 -14.51
C GLU A 109 6.47 17.56 -14.11
N ASP A 110 5.66 18.05 -15.04
CA ASP A 110 4.25 18.33 -14.82
C ASP A 110 3.47 17.04 -14.53
N TYR A 111 3.72 15.97 -15.28
CA TYR A 111 3.09 14.67 -15.07
C TYR A 111 3.34 14.11 -13.66
N ILE A 112 4.56 14.21 -13.17
CA ILE A 112 4.93 13.72 -11.83
C ILE A 112 4.18 14.49 -10.74
N GLN A 113 3.98 15.79 -10.92
CA GLN A 113 3.32 16.65 -9.95
C GLN A 113 1.79 16.53 -9.94
N VAL A 114 1.17 15.85 -10.91
CA VAL A 114 -0.26 15.57 -10.88
C VAL A 114 -0.59 14.82 -9.58
N SER A 115 -1.43 15.45 -8.75
CA SER A 115 -1.82 14.87 -7.46
C SER A 115 -2.91 13.82 -7.64
N TRP A 116 -2.70 12.66 -7.03
CA TRP A 116 -3.66 11.56 -7.01
C TRP A 116 -4.09 11.27 -5.59
N LEU A 117 -5.38 10.94 -5.44
CA LEU A 117 -5.97 10.58 -4.17
C LEU A 117 -6.79 9.29 -4.30
N GLU A 118 -6.39 8.25 -3.57
CA GLU A 118 -7.16 7.03 -3.40
C GLU A 118 -7.85 7.07 -2.02
N ILE A 119 -9.18 7.21 -2.02
CA ILE A 119 -10.00 7.22 -0.79
C ILE A 119 -10.44 5.80 -0.48
N THR A 120 -10.34 5.40 0.80
CA THR A 120 -10.56 4.01 1.23
C THR A 120 -9.67 3.03 0.46
N CYS A 121 -8.37 3.34 0.48
CA CYS A 121 -7.43 2.69 -0.43
C CYS A 121 -7.19 1.20 -0.15
N GLY A 122 -7.62 0.66 0.99
CA GLY A 122 -7.34 -0.73 1.35
C GLY A 122 -5.84 -1.01 1.33
N GLU A 123 -5.40 -1.90 0.45
CA GLU A 123 -4.00 -2.24 0.20
C GLU A 123 -3.36 -1.36 -0.90
N ALA A 124 -4.03 -0.27 -1.29
CA ALA A 124 -3.64 0.72 -2.29
C ALA A 124 -3.46 0.20 -3.75
N PRO A 125 -4.39 -0.61 -4.28
CA PRO A 125 -4.23 -1.18 -5.62
C PRO A 125 -4.24 -0.15 -6.75
N TYR A 126 -4.84 1.03 -6.57
CA TYR A 126 -4.77 2.11 -7.57
C TYR A 126 -3.45 2.86 -7.57
N MET A 127 -2.76 2.90 -6.41
CA MET A 127 -1.41 3.49 -6.31
C MET A 127 -0.35 2.56 -6.86
N VAL A 128 -0.36 1.30 -6.39
CA VAL A 128 0.68 0.32 -6.68
C VAL A 128 0.08 -1.07 -6.82
N THR A 129 0.37 -1.75 -7.93
CA THR A 129 -0.11 -3.10 -8.21
C THR A 129 1.01 -4.12 -8.04
N ARG A 130 1.44 -4.34 -6.81
CA ARG A 130 2.50 -5.29 -6.51
C ARG A 130 2.09 -6.74 -6.76
N TYR A 131 0.83 -7.05 -6.50
CA TYR A 131 0.16 -8.31 -6.75
C TYR A 131 -1.30 -8.06 -7.12
N ASP A 132 -1.93 -9.03 -7.77
CA ASP A 132 -3.37 -8.99 -8.00
C ASP A 132 -4.11 -9.24 -6.68
N THR A 133 -4.96 -8.31 -6.26
CA THR A 133 -5.66 -8.35 -4.98
C THR A 133 -6.71 -9.47 -4.88
N VAL A 134 -7.04 -10.12 -5.99
CA VAL A 134 -8.01 -11.23 -6.04
C VAL A 134 -7.31 -12.58 -6.04
N THR A 135 -6.26 -12.74 -6.87
CA THR A 135 -5.54 -14.00 -7.04
C THR A 135 -4.33 -14.13 -6.12
N GLY A 136 -3.72 -12.99 -5.71
CA GLY A 136 -2.46 -12.96 -4.98
C GLY A 136 -1.24 -13.14 -5.85
N GLU A 137 -1.40 -13.27 -7.18
CA GLU A 137 -0.27 -13.42 -8.10
C GLU A 137 0.56 -12.14 -8.15
N GLU A 138 1.86 -12.30 -8.01
CA GLU A 138 2.81 -11.18 -8.09
C GLU A 138 2.86 -10.61 -9.50
N ILE A 139 2.87 -9.27 -9.61
CA ILE A 139 2.91 -8.55 -10.88
C ILE A 139 4.33 -8.01 -11.09
N PRO A 140 5.00 -8.37 -12.20
CA PRO A 140 6.30 -7.83 -12.56
C PRO A 140 6.31 -6.31 -12.64
N LEU A 141 7.41 -5.66 -12.27
CA LEU A 141 7.53 -4.18 -12.26
C LEU A 141 7.08 -3.50 -13.57
N SER A 142 7.40 -4.13 -14.71
CA SER A 142 7.05 -3.59 -16.03
C SER A 142 5.56 -3.70 -16.37
N GLU A 143 4.80 -4.52 -15.64
CA GLU A 143 3.38 -4.81 -15.88
C GLU A 143 2.47 -4.16 -14.83
N ARG A 144 3.05 -3.48 -13.85
CA ARG A 144 2.32 -2.78 -12.80
C ARG A 144 1.58 -1.57 -13.38
N VAL A 145 0.36 -1.35 -12.93
CA VAL A 145 -0.58 -0.38 -13.53
C VAL A 145 -1.11 0.67 -12.54
N GLY A 146 -0.60 0.67 -11.31
CA GLY A 146 -0.89 1.71 -10.33
C GLY A 146 -0.36 3.07 -10.79
N PHE A 147 -0.98 4.16 -10.36
CA PHE A 147 -0.54 5.48 -10.80
C PHE A 147 0.88 5.86 -10.30
N VAL A 148 1.30 5.35 -9.16
CA VAL A 148 2.69 5.48 -8.69
C VAL A 148 3.61 4.63 -9.58
N ASP A 149 3.22 3.37 -9.86
CA ASP A 149 3.99 2.49 -10.74
C ASP A 149 4.26 3.12 -12.09
N ARG A 150 3.23 3.70 -12.74
CA ARG A 150 3.33 4.34 -14.06
C ARG A 150 4.28 5.53 -14.04
N LYS A 151 4.19 6.38 -13.01
CA LYS A 151 5.12 7.51 -12.83
C LYS A 151 6.56 7.04 -12.67
N LEU A 152 6.80 6.04 -11.81
CA LEU A 152 8.14 5.48 -11.62
C LEU A 152 8.68 4.80 -12.89
N GLN A 153 7.83 4.09 -13.64
CA GLN A 153 8.20 3.50 -14.93
C GLN A 153 8.57 4.58 -15.95
N ARG A 154 7.86 5.71 -15.97
CA ARG A 154 8.17 6.83 -16.87
C ARG A 154 9.50 7.49 -16.50
N ILE A 155 9.75 7.76 -15.23
CA ILE A 155 11.06 8.26 -14.74
C ILE A 155 12.18 7.30 -15.16
N SER A 156 12.00 5.99 -14.97
CA SER A 156 13.00 4.98 -15.32
C SER A 156 13.34 4.95 -16.82
N ARG A 157 12.41 5.35 -17.68
CA ARG A 157 12.64 5.41 -19.15
C ARG A 157 13.28 6.72 -19.59
N GLU A 158 12.95 7.83 -18.94
CA GLU A 158 13.28 9.17 -19.43
C GLU A 158 14.48 9.82 -18.71
N VAL A 159 14.84 9.33 -17.51
CA VAL A 159 15.88 9.92 -16.66
C VAL A 159 17.06 8.98 -16.52
N SER A 160 18.26 9.43 -16.89
CA SER A 160 19.52 8.70 -16.74
C SER A 160 20.41 9.21 -15.61
N ASP A 161 20.19 10.46 -15.15
CA ASP A 161 20.93 11.03 -14.05
C ASP A 161 20.41 10.57 -12.70
N GLU A 162 21.28 9.99 -11.87
CA GLU A 162 20.89 9.36 -10.60
C GLU A 162 20.33 10.38 -9.60
N VAL A 163 20.87 11.59 -9.54
CA VAL A 163 20.41 12.62 -8.59
C VAL A 163 19.00 13.07 -8.96
N THR A 164 18.78 13.40 -10.23
CA THR A 164 17.47 13.76 -10.77
C THR A 164 16.47 12.63 -10.58
N PHE A 165 16.88 11.38 -10.83
CA PHE A 165 16.04 10.19 -10.63
C PHE A 165 15.48 10.12 -9.20
N TYR A 166 16.33 10.23 -8.18
CA TYR A 166 15.89 10.18 -6.79
C TYR A 166 15.03 11.39 -6.37
N GLU A 167 15.31 12.58 -6.88
CA GLU A 167 14.47 13.75 -6.58
C GLU A 167 13.06 13.59 -7.17
N LEU A 168 12.95 13.13 -8.41
CA LEU A 168 11.65 12.90 -9.06
C LEU A 168 10.85 11.79 -8.38
N ILE A 169 11.49 10.71 -7.92
CA ILE A 169 10.82 9.69 -7.10
C ILE A 169 10.19 10.31 -5.85
N LYS A 170 10.91 11.19 -5.14
CA LYS A 170 10.35 11.87 -3.97
C LYS A 170 9.12 12.71 -4.31
N GLU A 171 9.14 13.40 -5.46
CA GLU A 171 7.97 14.17 -5.92
C GLU A 171 6.78 13.26 -6.27
N VAL A 172 6.99 12.09 -6.88
CA VAL A 172 5.92 11.10 -7.11
C VAL A 172 5.22 10.74 -5.80
N TYR A 173 5.98 10.41 -4.76
CA TYR A 173 5.39 10.07 -3.46
C TYR A 173 4.72 11.27 -2.77
N ARG A 174 5.25 12.48 -2.93
CA ARG A 174 4.64 13.72 -2.41
C ARG A 174 3.32 14.07 -3.07
N ALA A 175 3.16 13.71 -4.35
CA ALA A 175 1.94 13.92 -5.11
C ALA A 175 0.92 12.77 -4.98
N SER A 176 1.20 11.76 -4.16
CA SER A 176 0.37 10.56 -4.02
C SER A 176 -0.23 10.48 -2.62
N TYR A 177 -1.56 10.39 -2.55
CA TYR A 177 -2.31 10.41 -1.31
C TYR A 177 -3.22 9.19 -1.20
N GLY A 178 -3.25 8.57 -0.02
CA GLY A 178 -4.15 7.47 0.30
C GLY A 178 -4.76 7.63 1.68
N TYR A 179 -6.03 7.33 1.80
CA TYR A 179 -6.75 7.30 3.07
C TYR A 179 -7.34 5.92 3.30
N GLU A 180 -7.03 5.34 4.45
CA GLU A 180 -7.60 4.08 4.90
C GLU A 180 -7.94 4.18 6.39
N TYR A 181 -9.10 3.64 6.76
CA TYR A 181 -9.57 3.65 8.14
C TYR A 181 -8.99 2.48 8.95
N GLN A 182 -8.90 1.29 8.36
CA GLN A 182 -8.41 0.09 9.03
C GLN A 182 -6.88 0.06 9.05
N GLY A 183 -6.29 -0.06 10.23
CA GLY A 183 -4.85 0.03 10.39
C GLY A 183 -4.06 -1.12 9.76
N ASP A 184 -4.63 -2.33 9.73
CA ASP A 184 -4.01 -3.47 9.06
C ASP A 184 -3.91 -3.25 7.53
N SER A 185 -4.99 -2.81 6.89
CA SER A 185 -5.00 -2.49 5.47
C SER A 185 -4.08 -1.29 5.15
N LEU A 186 -4.08 -0.26 6.02
CA LEU A 186 -3.19 0.89 5.87
C LEU A 186 -1.71 0.50 5.97
N LEU A 187 -1.36 -0.46 6.83
CA LEU A 187 0.01 -0.96 6.91
C LEU A 187 0.41 -1.67 5.62
N LEU A 188 -0.43 -2.60 5.14
CA LEU A 188 -0.21 -3.28 3.85
C LEU A 188 -0.07 -2.30 2.68
N ALA A 189 -0.92 -1.26 2.62
CA ALA A 189 -0.80 -0.21 1.61
C ALA A 189 0.58 0.47 1.63
N ARG A 190 1.09 0.76 2.83
CA ARG A 190 2.41 1.38 3.01
C ARG A 190 3.58 0.45 2.68
N GLU A 191 3.44 -0.84 2.98
CA GLU A 191 4.41 -1.88 2.60
C GLU A 191 4.44 -2.06 1.09
N ASN A 192 3.29 -2.06 0.43
CA ASN A 192 3.22 -2.14 -1.02
C ASN A 192 3.92 -0.97 -1.74
N LEU A 193 4.01 0.19 -1.09
CA LEU A 193 4.69 1.39 -1.60
C LEU A 193 6.21 1.41 -1.37
N LEU A 194 6.77 0.41 -0.68
CA LEU A 194 8.22 0.23 -0.51
C LEU A 194 8.83 -0.47 -1.72
#